data_5a72fd41be2e54af3ac210c2a6ed669d
#
_entry.id   5a72fd41be2e54af3ac210c2a6ed669d
#
_cell.length_a   1.000
_cell.length_b   1.000
_cell.length_c   1.000
_cell.angle_alpha   90.00
_cell.angle_beta   90.00
_cell.angle_gamma   90.00
#
_symmetry.space_group_name_H-M   'P 1'
#
loop_
_entity.id
_entity.type
_entity.pdbx_description
1 polymer ?
#
loop_
_entity_poly.entity_id
_entity_poly.type
_entity_poly.pdbx_seq_one_letter_code
_entity_poly.pdbx_strand_id
1 'polypeptide(L)'
;MAFEGLTEKISATFKKLRGKGRLKEADVKEAMREIRMALLEADVSYKVVKDFTKSVTERCVGADVLESLTPAQMIVKIVNEELCKLMGSDTKHININPNGPTVVMLVGLQGAGKTTNGSKLAGLMKRQGKNPLLVACDIYRPAAIQQLKVCGEKLGIPVFEKGTQDPVQTAKEAVLYARQHGHDMVFLDTAGRLHVDEALMNELKNIKATVKPDEIMLVVDAMTGQDAVNAAQSFNEWLDIDSVMLSKLDGDARGGAALSVRAITGKPIKFAGIGEKLEDIEPFHPDRMANRILGMGDVLT
;
A
#
# COMPACT_ATOMS: atom_id res chain seq x y z
N MET A 1 15.17 -6.08 5.85
CA MET A 1 14.75 -5.64 4.49
C MET A 1 13.32 -6.11 4.22
N ALA A 2 12.59 -5.39 3.34
CA ALA A 2 11.25 -5.82 2.95
C ALA A 2 11.28 -7.24 2.36
N PHE A 3 10.36 -8.10 2.81
CA PHE A 3 10.15 -9.48 2.34
C PHE A 3 11.29 -10.47 2.61
N GLU A 4 12.28 -10.15 3.41
CA GLU A 4 13.50 -10.97 3.61
C GLU A 4 13.16 -12.42 3.96
N GLY A 5 12.31 -12.64 4.95
CA GLY A 5 11.92 -14.00 5.37
C GLY A 5 11.19 -14.80 4.29
N LEU A 6 10.32 -14.15 3.52
CA LEU A 6 9.60 -14.77 2.41
C LEU A 6 10.56 -15.08 1.25
N THR A 7 11.44 -14.13 0.91
CA THR A 7 12.43 -14.27 -0.15
C THR A 7 13.35 -15.48 0.08
N GLU A 8 13.86 -15.65 1.30
CA GLU A 8 14.73 -16.79 1.64
C GLU A 8 14.05 -18.13 1.37
N LYS A 9 12.80 -18.29 1.78
CA LYS A 9 12.04 -19.53 1.62
C LYS A 9 11.71 -19.84 0.16
N ILE A 10 11.26 -18.85 -0.59
CA ILE A 10 10.95 -19.01 -2.02
C ILE A 10 12.22 -19.30 -2.82
N SER A 11 13.33 -18.61 -2.52
CA SER A 11 14.61 -18.85 -3.18
C SER A 11 15.12 -20.27 -2.93
N ALA A 12 14.96 -20.80 -1.71
CA ALA A 12 15.31 -22.18 -1.39
C ALA A 12 14.50 -23.19 -2.23
N THR A 13 13.21 -22.96 -2.41
CA THR A 13 12.34 -23.80 -3.25
C THR A 13 12.79 -23.79 -4.71
N PHE A 14 13.09 -22.63 -5.27
CA PHE A 14 13.57 -22.52 -6.65
C PHE A 14 14.95 -23.17 -6.85
N LYS A 15 15.82 -23.06 -5.86
CA LYS A 15 17.13 -23.74 -5.90
C LYS A 15 16.98 -25.26 -6.02
N LYS A 16 16.03 -25.86 -5.30
CA LYS A 16 15.71 -27.29 -5.42
C LYS A 16 15.22 -27.64 -6.83
N LEU A 17 14.34 -26.84 -7.42
CA LEU A 17 13.83 -27.05 -8.77
C LEU A 17 14.96 -27.00 -9.82
N ARG A 18 15.86 -26.01 -9.71
CA ARG A 18 17.00 -25.88 -10.65
C ARG A 18 17.98 -27.04 -10.56
N GLY A 19 18.07 -27.68 -9.41
CA GLY A 19 18.93 -28.87 -9.21
C GLY A 19 18.38 -30.15 -9.86
N LYS A 20 17.14 -30.16 -10.33
CA LYS A 20 16.52 -31.29 -11.02
C LYS A 20 16.66 -31.14 -12.53
N GLY A 21 17.20 -32.11 -13.22
CA GLY A 21 17.45 -32.04 -14.67
C GLY A 21 16.13 -32.02 -15.49
N ARG A 22 15.18 -32.88 -15.11
CA ARG A 22 13.81 -32.90 -15.67
C ARG A 22 12.80 -32.67 -14.58
N LEU A 23 11.79 -31.84 -14.84
CA LEU A 23 10.69 -31.59 -13.93
C LEU A 23 9.46 -32.38 -14.35
N LYS A 24 8.83 -33.01 -13.36
CA LYS A 24 7.54 -33.69 -13.49
C LYS A 24 6.47 -32.89 -12.76
N GLU A 25 5.22 -33.17 -13.06
CA GLU A 25 4.07 -32.54 -12.37
C GLU A 25 4.17 -32.66 -10.84
N ALA A 26 4.66 -33.82 -10.34
CA ALA A 26 4.88 -34.02 -8.91
C ALA A 26 5.90 -33.03 -8.31
N ASP A 27 6.94 -32.68 -9.05
CA ASP A 27 7.95 -31.69 -8.63
C ASP A 27 7.35 -30.30 -8.50
N VAL A 28 6.50 -29.93 -9.45
CA VAL A 28 5.76 -28.64 -9.42
C VAL A 28 4.83 -28.60 -8.22
N LYS A 29 4.06 -29.65 -7.97
CA LYS A 29 3.13 -29.72 -6.82
C LYS A 29 3.85 -29.62 -5.50
N GLU A 30 5.01 -30.27 -5.36
CA GLU A 30 5.84 -30.16 -4.16
C GLU A 30 6.37 -28.74 -3.96
N ALA A 31 6.89 -28.11 -5.01
CA ALA A 31 7.36 -26.73 -4.96
C ALA A 31 6.22 -25.77 -4.59
N MET A 32 5.03 -25.95 -5.15
CA MET A 32 3.86 -25.12 -4.81
C MET A 32 3.41 -25.32 -3.37
N ARG A 33 3.54 -26.52 -2.83
CA ARG A 33 3.27 -26.77 -1.40
C ARG A 33 4.25 -26.00 -0.51
N GLU A 34 5.53 -25.98 -0.84
CA GLU A 34 6.54 -25.20 -0.11
C GLU A 34 6.28 -23.70 -0.21
N ILE A 35 5.93 -23.19 -1.39
CA ILE A 35 5.57 -21.78 -1.59
C ILE A 35 4.31 -21.43 -0.80
N ARG A 36 3.30 -22.29 -0.82
CA ARG A 36 2.08 -22.12 -0.03
C ARG A 36 2.39 -21.98 1.45
N MET A 37 3.22 -22.86 2.00
CA MET A 37 3.62 -22.78 3.40
C MET A 37 4.40 -21.50 3.71
N ALA A 38 5.29 -21.09 2.82
CA ALA A 38 6.04 -19.84 2.96
C ALA A 38 5.12 -18.62 2.99
N LEU A 39 4.11 -18.57 2.13
CA LEU A 39 3.12 -17.49 2.08
C LEU A 39 2.23 -17.47 3.34
N LEU A 40 1.81 -18.63 3.84
CA LEU A 40 1.02 -18.72 5.09
C LEU A 40 1.84 -18.27 6.30
N GLU A 41 3.12 -18.65 6.39
CA GLU A 41 4.02 -18.18 7.44
C GLU A 41 4.33 -16.68 7.32
N ALA A 42 4.24 -16.11 6.12
CA ALA A 42 4.33 -14.68 5.87
C ALA A 42 3.05 -13.90 6.22
N ASP A 43 2.09 -14.57 6.84
CA ASP A 43 0.78 -13.99 7.21
C ASP A 43 -0.04 -13.48 6.01
N VAL A 44 0.07 -14.15 4.88
CA VAL A 44 -0.79 -13.90 3.72
C VAL A 44 -2.15 -14.55 3.95
N SER A 45 -3.24 -13.90 3.56
CA SER A 45 -4.60 -14.43 3.66
C SER A 45 -4.71 -15.82 3.03
N TYR A 46 -5.33 -16.77 3.74
CA TYR A 46 -5.52 -18.15 3.26
C TYR A 46 -6.20 -18.22 1.89
N LYS A 47 -7.25 -17.40 1.69
CA LYS A 47 -7.95 -17.34 0.40
C LYS A 47 -7.02 -16.90 -0.73
N VAL A 48 -6.22 -15.88 -0.49
CA VAL A 48 -5.24 -15.36 -1.45
C VAL A 48 -4.19 -16.43 -1.78
N VAL A 49 -3.65 -17.11 -0.78
CA VAL A 49 -2.68 -18.21 -0.97
C VAL A 49 -3.27 -19.33 -1.79
N LYS A 50 -4.49 -19.75 -1.48
CA LYS A 50 -5.19 -20.83 -2.20
C LYS A 50 -5.39 -20.49 -3.68
N ASP A 51 -5.91 -19.31 -3.98
CA ASP A 51 -6.19 -18.88 -5.35
C ASP A 51 -4.88 -18.69 -6.14
N PHE A 52 -3.86 -18.11 -5.52
CA PHE A 52 -2.53 -17.92 -6.11
C PHE A 52 -1.86 -19.25 -6.46
N THR A 53 -1.77 -20.17 -5.51
CA THR A 53 -1.10 -21.47 -5.74
C THR A 53 -1.83 -22.30 -6.78
N LYS A 54 -3.17 -22.25 -6.82
CA LYS A 54 -3.96 -22.90 -7.86
C LYS A 54 -3.64 -22.32 -9.25
N SER A 55 -3.65 -21.01 -9.39
CA SER A 55 -3.37 -20.34 -10.66
C SER A 55 -1.96 -20.63 -11.17
N VAL A 56 -0.96 -20.57 -10.30
CA VAL A 56 0.43 -20.90 -10.65
C VAL A 56 0.57 -22.37 -11.05
N THR A 57 -0.02 -23.29 -10.28
CA THR A 57 0.05 -24.74 -10.57
C THR A 57 -0.54 -25.04 -11.94
N GLU A 58 -1.72 -24.53 -12.25
CA GLU A 58 -2.38 -24.72 -13.54
C GLU A 58 -1.51 -24.28 -14.72
N ARG A 59 -0.79 -23.16 -14.56
CA ARG A 59 0.13 -22.66 -15.58
C ARG A 59 1.42 -23.45 -15.70
N CYS A 60 1.91 -24.03 -14.59
CA CYS A 60 3.21 -24.72 -14.54
C CYS A 60 3.18 -26.18 -14.95
N VAL A 61 2.03 -26.86 -14.93
CA VAL A 61 1.92 -28.30 -15.26
C VAL A 61 1.68 -28.56 -16.75
N GLY A 62 1.56 -27.51 -17.57
CA GLY A 62 1.42 -27.66 -19.02
C GLY A 62 2.67 -28.26 -19.67
N ALA A 63 2.47 -29.02 -20.76
CA ALA A 63 3.56 -29.67 -21.49
C ALA A 63 4.58 -28.65 -22.03
N ASP A 64 4.11 -27.48 -22.45
CA ASP A 64 4.95 -26.39 -22.91
C ASP A 64 5.98 -25.89 -21.86
N VAL A 65 5.66 -26.02 -20.58
CA VAL A 65 6.57 -25.70 -19.48
C VAL A 65 7.48 -26.89 -19.15
N LEU A 66 6.89 -28.05 -18.88
CA LEU A 66 7.61 -29.23 -18.40
C LEU A 66 8.57 -29.83 -19.44
N GLU A 67 8.23 -29.73 -20.71
CA GLU A 67 9.02 -30.23 -21.85
C GLU A 67 9.98 -29.17 -22.41
N SER A 68 9.98 -27.96 -21.86
CA SER A 68 10.91 -26.89 -22.28
C SER A 68 12.37 -27.22 -21.91
N LEU A 69 13.31 -26.53 -22.57
CA LEU A 69 14.74 -26.64 -22.26
C LEU A 69 15.10 -26.04 -20.90
N THR A 70 14.26 -25.15 -20.37
CA THR A 70 14.50 -24.42 -19.11
C THR A 70 13.25 -24.37 -18.23
N PRO A 71 12.71 -25.55 -17.79
CA PRO A 71 11.43 -25.59 -17.09
C PRO A 71 11.46 -24.83 -15.75
N ALA A 72 12.55 -24.91 -15.00
CA ALA A 72 12.69 -24.18 -13.74
C ALA A 72 12.63 -22.65 -13.94
N GLN A 73 13.26 -22.12 -14.99
CA GLN A 73 13.22 -20.70 -15.30
C GLN A 73 11.81 -20.25 -15.73
N MET A 74 11.09 -21.07 -16.49
CA MET A 74 9.73 -20.81 -16.87
C MET A 74 8.80 -20.76 -15.65
N ILE A 75 8.99 -21.66 -14.69
CA ILE A 75 8.22 -21.66 -13.43
C ILE A 75 8.50 -20.39 -12.63
N VAL A 76 9.75 -19.97 -12.51
CA VAL A 76 10.12 -18.71 -11.83
C VAL A 76 9.44 -17.51 -12.51
N LYS A 77 9.46 -17.47 -13.83
CA LYS A 77 8.78 -16.41 -14.61
C LYS A 77 7.27 -16.39 -14.33
N ILE A 78 6.62 -17.55 -14.32
CA ILE A 78 5.19 -17.67 -14.05
C ILE A 78 4.87 -17.19 -12.63
N VAL A 79 5.65 -17.59 -11.64
CA VAL A 79 5.49 -17.12 -10.24
C VAL A 79 5.65 -15.60 -10.17
N ASN A 80 6.65 -15.03 -10.84
CA ASN A 80 6.85 -13.58 -10.90
C ASN A 80 5.64 -12.87 -11.50
N GLU A 81 5.14 -13.33 -12.62
CA GLU A 81 3.97 -12.74 -13.30
C GLU A 81 2.71 -12.81 -12.42
N GLU A 82 2.47 -13.93 -11.74
CA GLU A 82 1.33 -14.09 -10.85
C GLU A 82 1.46 -13.27 -9.56
N LEU A 83 2.66 -13.11 -9.00
CA LEU A 83 2.90 -12.21 -7.88
C LEU A 83 2.66 -10.75 -8.28
N CYS A 84 3.17 -10.34 -9.43
CA CYS A 84 2.95 -8.99 -9.96
C CYS A 84 1.46 -8.71 -10.14
N LYS A 85 0.74 -9.63 -10.76
CA LYS A 85 -0.71 -9.55 -10.97
C LYS A 85 -1.49 -9.49 -9.65
N LEU A 86 -1.09 -10.26 -8.66
CA LEU A 86 -1.69 -10.27 -7.33
C LEU A 86 -1.59 -8.90 -6.65
N MET A 87 -0.48 -8.21 -6.82
CA MET A 87 -0.23 -6.88 -6.25
C MET A 87 -0.73 -5.71 -7.11
N GLY A 88 -1.30 -5.97 -8.29
CA GLY A 88 -1.97 -4.96 -9.10
C GLY A 88 -1.48 -4.75 -10.52
N SER A 89 -0.51 -5.52 -10.99
CA SER A 89 0.09 -5.48 -12.33
C SER A 89 0.86 -4.19 -12.63
N ASP A 90 0.20 -3.04 -12.55
CA ASP A 90 0.76 -1.73 -12.92
C ASP A 90 0.84 -0.79 -11.73
N THR A 91 1.76 0.17 -11.83
CA THR A 91 1.83 1.29 -10.91
C THR A 91 0.60 2.19 -11.08
N LYS A 92 -0.08 2.50 -9.97
CA LYS A 92 -1.26 3.38 -9.96
C LYS A 92 -0.91 4.73 -9.34
N HIS A 93 -1.41 5.79 -9.93
CA HIS A 93 -1.16 7.18 -9.53
C HIS A 93 -2.39 7.78 -8.81
N ILE A 94 -2.17 8.92 -8.11
CA ILE A 94 -3.26 9.68 -7.51
C ILE A 94 -4.20 10.18 -8.61
N ASN A 95 -5.50 10.15 -8.32
CA ASN A 95 -6.54 10.71 -9.17
C ASN A 95 -6.45 12.25 -9.14
N ILE A 96 -5.83 12.84 -10.13
CA ILE A 96 -5.65 14.29 -10.22
C ILE A 96 -6.95 14.95 -10.73
N ASN A 97 -7.41 15.97 -10.00
CA ASN A 97 -8.55 16.79 -10.41
C ASN A 97 -8.09 17.83 -11.46
N PRO A 98 -8.64 17.81 -12.67
CA PRO A 98 -8.24 18.76 -13.71
C PRO A 98 -8.80 20.17 -13.52
N ASN A 99 -9.83 20.33 -12.68
CA ASN A 99 -10.61 21.58 -12.57
C ASN A 99 -10.46 22.29 -11.22
N GLY A 100 -9.48 21.94 -10.43
CA GLY A 100 -9.27 22.55 -9.12
C GLY A 100 -8.24 21.81 -8.29
N PRO A 101 -8.14 22.13 -6.98
CA PRO A 101 -7.25 21.39 -6.10
C PRO A 101 -7.64 19.91 -6.06
N THR A 102 -6.65 19.03 -6.17
CA THR A 102 -6.84 17.63 -5.88
C THR A 102 -6.91 17.43 -4.39
N VAL A 103 -8.02 16.90 -3.88
CA VAL A 103 -8.24 16.66 -2.46
C VAL A 103 -7.95 15.20 -2.15
N VAL A 104 -6.91 14.97 -1.37
CA VAL A 104 -6.51 13.64 -0.86
C VAL A 104 -6.90 13.56 0.61
N MET A 105 -7.81 12.65 0.93
CA MET A 105 -8.27 12.40 2.29
C MET A 105 -7.53 11.18 2.85
N LEU A 106 -6.69 11.40 3.85
CA LEU A 106 -5.90 10.35 4.50
C LEU A 106 -6.69 9.77 5.66
N VAL A 107 -6.94 8.48 5.63
CA VAL A 107 -7.67 7.73 6.66
C VAL A 107 -6.85 6.57 7.18
N GLY A 108 -7.16 6.06 8.36
CA GLY A 108 -6.46 4.92 8.96
C GLY A 108 -6.57 4.91 10.48
N LEU A 109 -6.20 3.80 11.09
CA LEU A 109 -6.18 3.65 12.53
C LEU A 109 -5.09 4.50 13.18
N GLN A 110 -5.23 4.74 14.49
CA GLN A 110 -4.20 5.40 15.28
C GLN A 110 -2.91 4.57 15.27
N GLY A 111 -1.78 5.23 15.06
CA GLY A 111 -0.47 4.57 14.99
C GLY A 111 -0.12 3.97 13.62
N ALA A 112 -1.03 4.02 12.64
CA ALA A 112 -0.73 3.55 11.27
C ALA A 112 0.26 4.45 10.51
N GLY A 113 0.50 5.66 11.00
CA GLY A 113 1.45 6.59 10.39
C GLY A 113 0.84 7.58 9.40
N LYS A 114 -0.45 7.92 9.54
CA LYS A 114 -1.15 8.87 8.64
C LYS A 114 -0.43 10.21 8.53
N THR A 115 -0.15 10.86 9.64
CA THR A 115 0.47 12.19 9.67
C THR A 115 1.83 12.20 8.98
N THR A 116 2.70 11.27 9.35
CA THR A 116 4.04 11.16 8.78
C THR A 116 4.02 10.78 7.32
N ASN A 117 3.27 9.73 6.95
CA ASN A 117 3.23 9.23 5.57
C ASN A 117 2.43 10.14 4.65
N GLY A 118 1.38 10.78 5.15
CA GLY A 118 0.68 11.83 4.41
C GLY A 118 1.59 13.02 4.11
N SER A 119 2.41 13.42 5.07
CA SER A 119 3.41 14.48 4.88
C SER A 119 4.49 14.06 3.88
N LYS A 120 4.97 12.81 3.94
CA LYS A 120 5.90 12.25 2.95
C LYS A 120 5.33 12.31 1.53
N LEU A 121 4.06 11.95 1.39
CA LEU A 121 3.37 12.01 0.10
C LEU A 121 3.24 13.44 -0.42
N ALA A 122 2.86 14.39 0.43
CA ALA A 122 2.83 15.80 0.08
C ALA A 122 4.22 16.31 -0.35
N GLY A 123 5.28 15.91 0.35
CA GLY A 123 6.66 16.20 -0.01
C GLY A 123 7.06 15.64 -1.37
N LEU A 124 6.65 14.39 -1.67
CA LEU A 124 6.87 13.78 -2.98
C LEU A 124 6.17 14.56 -4.09
N MET A 125 4.91 14.95 -3.88
CA MET A 125 4.15 15.74 -4.84
C MET A 125 4.79 17.12 -5.06
N LYS A 126 5.29 17.75 -4.01
CA LYS A 126 6.03 19.01 -4.11
C LYS A 126 7.28 18.88 -4.99
N ARG A 127 8.05 17.81 -4.80
CA ARG A 127 9.22 17.52 -5.64
C ARG A 127 8.86 17.29 -7.10
N GLN A 128 7.63 16.87 -7.37
CA GLN A 128 7.07 16.70 -8.72
C GLN A 128 6.44 17.98 -9.29
N GLY A 129 6.62 19.11 -8.62
CA GLY A 129 6.16 20.41 -9.11
C GLY A 129 4.75 20.82 -8.66
N LYS A 130 4.13 20.07 -7.73
CA LYS A 130 2.85 20.45 -7.14
C LYS A 130 3.01 21.48 -6.01
N ASN A 131 1.94 22.17 -5.68
CA ASN A 131 1.88 23.13 -4.58
C ASN A 131 0.89 22.65 -3.50
N PRO A 132 1.32 21.68 -2.63
CA PRO A 132 0.44 21.05 -1.66
C PRO A 132 0.13 21.95 -0.45
N LEU A 133 -1.01 21.69 0.17
CA LEU A 133 -1.43 22.20 1.47
C LEU A 133 -1.72 21.02 2.39
N LEU A 134 -1.13 21.01 3.57
CA LEU A 134 -1.46 20.05 4.64
C LEU A 134 -2.57 20.62 5.51
N VAL A 135 -3.53 19.79 5.92
CA VAL A 135 -4.69 20.22 6.72
C VAL A 135 -4.83 19.36 7.96
N ALA A 136 -4.86 19.99 9.13
CA ALA A 136 -5.01 19.33 10.42
C ALA A 136 -6.50 19.11 10.73
N CYS A 137 -6.98 17.88 10.54
CA CYS A 137 -8.34 17.44 10.87
C CYS A 137 -8.41 16.50 12.09
N ASP A 138 -7.27 16.12 12.69
CA ASP A 138 -7.25 15.40 13.95
C ASP A 138 -7.21 16.38 15.12
N ILE A 139 -8.39 16.74 15.62
CA ILE A 139 -8.57 17.71 16.71
C ILE A 139 -8.55 17.08 18.08
N TYR A 140 -8.59 15.75 18.16
CA TYR A 140 -8.71 15.01 19.43
C TYR A 140 -7.37 14.79 20.12
N ARG A 141 -6.28 14.83 19.35
CA ARG A 141 -4.91 14.68 19.85
C ARG A 141 -4.13 16.00 19.65
N PRO A 142 -3.89 16.77 20.71
CA PRO A 142 -3.16 18.05 20.58
C PRO A 142 -1.79 17.90 19.91
N ALA A 143 -1.10 16.78 20.18
CA ALA A 143 0.18 16.48 19.57
C ALA A 143 0.09 16.24 18.05
N ALA A 144 -1.07 15.85 17.50
CA ALA A 144 -1.23 15.57 16.06
C ALA A 144 -1.10 16.85 15.22
N ILE A 145 -1.72 17.94 15.65
CA ILE A 145 -1.60 19.24 14.98
C ILE A 145 -0.16 19.73 15.00
N GLN A 146 0.49 19.64 16.15
CA GLN A 146 1.89 20.04 16.28
C GLN A 146 2.82 19.17 15.43
N GLN A 147 2.59 17.85 15.40
CA GLN A 147 3.37 16.94 14.56
C GLN A 147 3.23 17.30 13.08
N LEU A 148 2.01 17.59 12.62
CA LEU A 148 1.77 18.00 11.24
C LEU A 148 2.50 19.31 10.90
N LYS A 149 2.47 20.29 11.81
CA LYS A 149 3.21 21.55 11.65
C LYS A 149 4.71 21.32 11.52
N VAL A 150 5.29 20.46 12.34
CA VAL A 150 6.71 20.11 12.28
C VAL A 150 7.06 19.46 10.93
N CYS A 151 6.23 18.54 10.46
CA CYS A 151 6.42 17.94 9.14
C CYS A 151 6.34 18.98 8.02
N GLY A 152 5.34 19.85 8.07
CA GLY A 152 5.15 20.92 7.09
C GLY A 152 6.33 21.88 7.06
N GLU A 153 6.84 22.28 8.21
CA GLU A 153 8.02 23.16 8.32
C GLU A 153 9.26 22.53 7.69
N LYS A 154 9.54 21.26 8.00
CA LYS A 154 10.67 20.52 7.42
C LYS A 154 10.57 20.36 5.91
N LEU A 155 9.37 20.25 5.37
CA LEU A 155 9.12 20.08 3.94
C LEU A 155 8.92 21.40 3.19
N GLY A 156 8.80 22.52 3.91
CA GLY A 156 8.42 23.81 3.32
C GLY A 156 7.00 23.80 2.75
N ILE A 157 6.07 23.07 3.39
CA ILE A 157 4.68 22.96 2.99
C ILE A 157 3.81 23.66 4.05
N PRO A 158 2.91 24.60 3.67
CA PRO A 158 2.01 25.25 4.60
C PRO A 158 1.04 24.26 5.24
N VAL A 159 0.70 24.49 6.49
CA VAL A 159 -0.28 23.72 7.25
C VAL A 159 -1.48 24.62 7.58
N PHE A 160 -2.66 24.20 7.13
CA PHE A 160 -3.91 24.83 7.48
C PHE A 160 -4.49 24.16 8.73
N GLU A 161 -4.73 24.93 9.78
CA GLU A 161 -5.32 24.42 11.02
C GLU A 161 -6.25 25.46 11.65
N LYS A 162 -7.24 24.98 12.38
CA LYS A 162 -8.26 25.76 13.08
C LYS A 162 -8.45 25.29 14.53
N GLY A 163 -7.37 24.78 15.15
CA GLY A 163 -7.44 24.28 16.53
C GLY A 163 -8.46 23.16 16.69
N THR A 164 -9.39 23.33 17.62
CA THR A 164 -10.43 22.33 17.95
C THR A 164 -11.75 22.53 17.19
N GLN A 165 -11.75 23.35 16.14
CA GLN A 165 -12.93 23.50 15.28
C GLN A 165 -13.35 22.16 14.68
N ASP A 166 -14.65 21.96 14.46
CA ASP A 166 -15.19 20.79 13.78
C ASP A 166 -14.37 20.42 12.53
N PRO A 167 -13.90 19.18 12.43
CA PRO A 167 -13.06 18.73 11.31
C PRO A 167 -13.73 18.89 9.94
N VAL A 168 -15.03 18.72 9.85
CA VAL A 168 -15.79 18.88 8.61
C VAL A 168 -15.72 20.34 8.13
N GLN A 169 -15.90 21.28 9.04
CA GLN A 169 -15.81 22.70 8.74
C GLN A 169 -14.38 23.10 8.38
N THR A 170 -13.38 22.59 9.11
CA THR A 170 -11.97 22.84 8.81
C THR A 170 -11.57 22.31 7.43
N ALA A 171 -12.01 21.11 7.06
CA ALA A 171 -11.77 20.56 5.73
C ALA A 171 -12.39 21.41 4.62
N LYS A 172 -13.62 21.84 4.81
CA LYS A 172 -14.33 22.72 3.85
C LYS A 172 -13.61 24.04 3.65
N GLU A 173 -13.23 24.70 4.74
CA GLU A 173 -12.49 25.99 4.70
C GLU A 173 -11.10 25.80 4.08
N ALA A 174 -10.43 24.70 4.34
CA ALA A 174 -9.11 24.42 3.79
C ALA A 174 -9.13 24.25 2.26
N VAL A 175 -10.13 23.60 1.71
CA VAL A 175 -10.28 23.45 0.26
C VAL A 175 -10.54 24.83 -0.38
N LEU A 176 -11.37 25.65 0.23
CA LEU A 176 -11.60 27.02 -0.24
C LEU A 176 -10.33 27.87 -0.17
N TYR A 177 -9.60 27.79 0.95
CA TYR A 177 -8.33 28.46 1.12
C TYR A 177 -7.31 28.04 0.04
N ALA A 178 -7.22 26.75 -0.26
CA ALA A 178 -6.34 26.23 -1.29
C ALA A 178 -6.63 26.84 -2.66
N ARG A 179 -7.91 26.94 -3.03
CA ARG A 179 -8.33 27.59 -4.30
C ARG A 179 -7.93 29.05 -4.35
N GLN A 180 -8.10 29.78 -3.26
CA GLN A 180 -7.79 31.22 -3.18
C GLN A 180 -6.29 31.50 -3.18
N HIS A 181 -5.45 30.57 -2.72
CA HIS A 181 -4.02 30.77 -2.55
C HIS A 181 -3.16 29.93 -3.54
N GLY A 182 -3.79 29.35 -4.56
CA GLY A 182 -3.07 28.66 -5.64
C GLY A 182 -2.49 27.31 -5.25
N HIS A 183 -3.00 26.66 -4.18
CA HIS A 183 -2.63 25.28 -3.87
C HIS A 183 -3.39 24.33 -4.78
N ASP A 184 -2.68 23.42 -5.44
CA ASP A 184 -3.25 22.46 -6.39
C ASP A 184 -3.47 21.06 -5.79
N MET A 185 -2.97 20.83 -4.59
CA MET A 185 -3.22 19.60 -3.82
C MET A 185 -3.51 19.94 -2.36
N VAL A 186 -4.47 19.23 -1.78
CA VAL A 186 -4.87 19.35 -0.37
C VAL A 186 -4.82 17.97 0.25
N PHE A 187 -4.08 17.83 1.34
CA PHE A 187 -3.96 16.58 2.10
C PHE A 187 -4.66 16.75 3.45
N LEU A 188 -5.80 16.08 3.61
CA LEU A 188 -6.56 16.10 4.86
C LEU A 188 -6.04 15.00 5.79
N ASP A 189 -5.35 15.39 6.86
CA ASP A 189 -4.91 14.46 7.91
C ASP A 189 -6.02 14.28 8.94
N THR A 190 -6.84 13.23 8.76
CA THR A 190 -8.02 12.97 9.57
C THR A 190 -7.69 12.26 10.88
N ALA A 191 -8.63 12.27 11.82
CA ALA A 191 -8.51 11.56 13.08
C ALA A 191 -8.39 10.05 12.88
N GLY A 192 -7.67 9.39 13.78
CA GLY A 192 -7.61 7.95 13.90
C GLY A 192 -8.01 7.50 15.31
N ARG A 193 -8.55 6.29 15.41
CA ARG A 193 -8.84 5.60 16.66
C ARG A 193 -8.09 4.29 16.72
N LEU A 194 -7.98 3.68 17.88
CA LEU A 194 -7.33 2.37 18.04
C LEU A 194 -8.08 1.26 17.28
N HIS A 195 -9.39 1.41 17.16
CA HIS A 195 -10.26 0.48 16.43
C HIS A 195 -11.23 1.26 15.54
N VAL A 196 -11.75 0.58 14.52
CA VAL A 196 -12.84 1.11 13.71
C VAL A 196 -14.10 1.19 14.57
N ASP A 197 -14.62 2.39 14.79
CA ASP A 197 -15.85 2.64 15.51
C ASP A 197 -16.81 3.51 14.68
N GLU A 198 -18.10 3.47 15.06
CA GLU A 198 -19.14 4.19 14.32
C GLU A 198 -18.97 5.71 14.36
N ALA A 199 -18.51 6.25 15.50
CA ALA A 199 -18.31 7.70 15.64
C ALA A 199 -17.23 8.21 14.69
N LEU A 200 -16.10 7.52 14.60
CA LEU A 200 -15.02 7.83 13.65
C LEU A 200 -15.54 7.71 12.22
N MET A 201 -16.21 6.63 11.87
CA MET A 201 -16.68 6.41 10.51
C MET A 201 -17.72 7.45 10.09
N ASN A 202 -18.60 7.88 10.98
CA ASN A 202 -19.56 8.95 10.69
C ASN A 202 -18.87 10.30 10.45
N GLU A 203 -17.85 10.63 11.26
CA GLU A 203 -17.04 11.84 11.03
C GLU A 203 -16.38 11.81 9.65
N LEU A 204 -15.73 10.70 9.31
CA LEU A 204 -15.06 10.53 8.01
C LEU A 204 -16.05 10.57 6.84
N LYS A 205 -17.22 9.98 6.98
CA LYS A 205 -18.33 10.09 5.99
C LYS A 205 -18.79 11.51 5.80
N ASN A 206 -18.90 12.28 6.88
CA ASN A 206 -19.32 13.69 6.82
C ASN A 206 -18.26 14.55 6.11
N ILE A 207 -16.98 14.32 6.37
CA ILE A 207 -15.89 14.97 5.63
C ILE A 207 -15.98 14.62 4.14
N LYS A 208 -16.11 13.34 3.82
CA LYS A 208 -16.26 12.84 2.44
C LYS A 208 -17.42 13.50 1.71
N ALA A 209 -18.58 13.57 2.36
CA ALA A 209 -19.78 14.18 1.77
C ALA A 209 -19.62 15.68 1.52
N THR A 210 -18.88 16.38 2.37
CA THR A 210 -18.71 17.84 2.31
C THR A 210 -17.66 18.26 1.29
N VAL A 211 -16.49 17.64 1.29
CA VAL A 211 -15.38 18.06 0.41
C VAL A 211 -15.28 17.24 -0.88
N LYS A 212 -15.96 16.11 -0.96
CA LYS A 212 -15.93 15.19 -2.12
C LYS A 212 -14.51 14.95 -2.60
N PRO A 213 -13.69 14.26 -1.80
CA PRO A 213 -12.29 14.06 -2.13
C PRO A 213 -12.11 13.32 -3.46
N ASP A 214 -11.05 13.67 -4.18
CA ASP A 214 -10.66 12.98 -5.42
C ASP A 214 -10.01 11.63 -5.11
N GLU A 215 -9.42 11.52 -3.93
CA GLU A 215 -8.73 10.31 -3.46
C GLU A 215 -8.97 10.14 -1.96
N ILE A 216 -9.56 9.01 -1.55
CA ILE A 216 -9.53 8.55 -0.16
C ILE A 216 -8.45 7.51 -0.06
N MET A 217 -7.36 7.84 0.59
CA MET A 217 -6.19 6.97 0.75
C MET A 217 -6.09 6.46 2.17
N LEU A 218 -6.17 5.14 2.31
CA LEU A 218 -5.98 4.47 3.59
C LEU A 218 -4.49 4.24 3.85
N VAL A 219 -4.01 4.67 5.01
CA VAL A 219 -2.67 4.34 5.48
C VAL A 219 -2.76 3.17 6.45
N VAL A 220 -2.06 2.08 6.16
CA VAL A 220 -1.95 0.89 7.02
C VAL A 220 -0.50 0.53 7.28
N ASP A 221 -0.23 -0.01 8.46
CA ASP A 221 1.09 -0.49 8.85
C ASP A 221 1.35 -1.87 8.23
N ALA A 222 2.28 -1.95 7.29
CA ALA A 222 2.62 -3.19 6.60
C ALA A 222 3.12 -4.30 7.55
N MET A 223 3.72 -3.92 8.69
CA MET A 223 4.25 -4.88 9.66
C MET A 223 3.16 -5.62 10.43
N THR A 224 1.92 -5.17 10.41
CA THR A 224 0.81 -5.82 11.11
C THR A 224 0.14 -6.96 10.33
N GLY A 225 0.60 -7.25 9.11
CA GLY A 225 0.15 -8.40 8.33
C GLY A 225 -1.37 -8.41 8.09
N GLN A 226 -2.05 -9.45 8.56
CA GLN A 226 -3.51 -9.58 8.39
C GLN A 226 -4.33 -8.52 9.12
N ASP A 227 -3.82 -7.93 10.20
CA ASP A 227 -4.51 -6.82 10.86
C ASP A 227 -4.59 -5.59 9.93
N ALA A 228 -3.55 -5.33 9.15
CA ALA A 228 -3.59 -4.29 8.11
C ALA A 228 -4.65 -4.60 7.04
N VAL A 229 -4.76 -5.84 6.61
CA VAL A 229 -5.76 -6.28 5.63
C VAL A 229 -7.18 -6.15 6.19
N ASN A 230 -7.40 -6.56 7.44
CA ASN A 230 -8.69 -6.45 8.10
C ASN A 230 -9.11 -4.98 8.27
N ALA A 231 -8.18 -4.11 8.65
CA ALA A 231 -8.43 -2.67 8.72
C ALA A 231 -8.80 -2.11 7.33
N ALA A 232 -8.05 -2.49 6.30
CA ALA A 232 -8.33 -2.06 4.92
C ALA A 232 -9.73 -2.50 4.46
N GLN A 233 -10.13 -3.72 4.74
CA GLN A 233 -11.47 -4.20 4.42
C GLN A 233 -12.56 -3.39 5.15
N SER A 234 -12.40 -3.15 6.45
CA SER A 234 -13.36 -2.37 7.24
C SER A 234 -13.50 -0.93 6.73
N PHE A 235 -12.40 -0.23 6.49
CA PHE A 235 -12.43 1.13 5.93
C PHE A 235 -13.06 1.15 4.55
N ASN A 236 -12.79 0.14 3.72
CA ASN A 236 -13.38 0.06 2.38
C ASN A 236 -14.90 -0.15 2.44
N GLU A 237 -15.39 -1.00 3.33
CA GLU A 237 -16.83 -1.23 3.52
C GLU A 237 -17.55 0.03 3.97
N TRP A 238 -16.95 0.81 4.88
CA TRP A 238 -17.55 2.04 5.41
C TRP A 238 -17.46 3.24 4.46
N LEU A 239 -16.33 3.41 3.78
CA LEU A 239 -15.99 4.64 3.06
C LEU A 239 -15.85 4.48 1.55
N ASP A 240 -15.76 3.25 1.05
CA ASP A 240 -15.36 3.02 -0.35
C ASP A 240 -14.06 3.77 -0.68
N ILE A 241 -12.96 3.32 -0.09
CA ILE A 241 -11.63 3.94 -0.29
C ILE A 241 -11.17 3.81 -1.75
N ASP A 242 -10.31 4.71 -2.19
CA ASP A 242 -9.76 4.69 -3.56
C ASP A 242 -8.44 3.93 -3.64
N SER A 243 -7.64 4.00 -2.59
CA SER A 243 -6.29 3.42 -2.58
C SER A 243 -5.76 3.16 -1.18
N VAL A 244 -4.64 2.46 -1.14
CA VAL A 244 -3.92 2.12 0.09
C VAL A 244 -2.47 2.58 -0.01
N MET A 245 -1.94 3.08 1.08
CA MET A 245 -0.52 3.36 1.29
C MET A 245 -0.01 2.47 2.42
N LEU A 246 1.03 1.70 2.15
CA LEU A 246 1.69 0.87 3.16
C LEU A 246 2.77 1.67 3.87
N SER A 247 2.64 1.85 5.19
CA SER A 247 3.71 2.39 6.01
C SER A 247 4.64 1.27 6.48
N LYS A 248 5.88 1.61 6.80
CA LYS A 248 6.88 0.70 7.38
C LYS A 248 7.17 -0.55 6.54
N LEU A 249 7.08 -0.44 5.22
CA LEU A 249 7.34 -1.58 4.34
C LEU A 249 8.78 -2.08 4.44
N ASP A 250 9.73 -1.20 4.70
CA ASP A 250 11.14 -1.53 4.93
C ASP A 250 11.38 -2.48 6.11
N GLY A 251 10.52 -2.41 7.13
CA GLY A 251 10.54 -3.31 8.29
C GLY A 251 9.73 -4.59 8.15
N ASP A 252 8.95 -4.74 7.09
CA ASP A 252 8.11 -5.92 6.85
C ASP A 252 8.87 -7.04 6.16
N ALA A 253 9.43 -7.95 6.95
CA ALA A 253 10.13 -9.14 6.44
C ALA A 253 9.19 -10.23 5.88
N ARG A 254 7.88 -10.16 6.17
CA ARG A 254 6.89 -11.18 5.81
C ARG A 254 6.18 -10.89 4.49
N GLY A 255 5.66 -9.67 4.31
CA GLY A 255 4.99 -9.23 3.09
C GLY A 255 3.50 -9.54 2.98
N GLY A 256 2.87 -10.00 4.08
CA GLY A 256 1.46 -10.43 4.05
C GLY A 256 0.48 -9.35 3.61
N ALA A 257 0.65 -8.12 4.10
CA ALA A 257 -0.22 -7.00 3.72
C ALA A 257 -0.06 -6.62 2.24
N ALA A 258 1.17 -6.50 1.75
CA ALA A 258 1.44 -6.15 0.35
C ALA A 258 0.82 -7.17 -0.63
N LEU A 259 0.81 -8.44 -0.27
CA LEU A 259 0.26 -9.52 -1.10
C LEU A 259 -1.26 -9.68 -0.99
N SER A 260 -1.89 -9.20 0.08
CA SER A 260 -3.29 -9.49 0.37
C SER A 260 -4.24 -8.32 0.16
N VAL A 261 -3.79 -7.08 0.38
CA VAL A 261 -4.67 -5.90 0.42
C VAL A 261 -5.50 -5.75 -0.85
N ARG A 262 -4.88 -5.79 -2.01
CA ARG A 262 -5.60 -5.62 -3.27
C ARG A 262 -6.58 -6.76 -3.55
N ALA A 263 -6.16 -7.99 -3.31
CA ALA A 263 -7.01 -9.17 -3.54
C ALA A 263 -8.25 -9.18 -2.65
N ILE A 264 -8.13 -8.70 -1.40
CA ILE A 264 -9.24 -8.68 -0.43
C ILE A 264 -10.13 -7.46 -0.62
N THR A 265 -9.57 -6.28 -0.89
CA THR A 265 -10.33 -5.02 -0.98
C THR A 265 -10.72 -4.65 -2.40
N GLY A 266 -10.03 -5.16 -3.41
CA GLY A 266 -10.16 -4.69 -4.79
C GLY A 266 -9.54 -3.32 -5.05
N LYS A 267 -8.87 -2.72 -4.05
CA LYS A 267 -8.29 -1.38 -4.14
C LYS A 267 -6.78 -1.43 -4.31
N PRO A 268 -6.19 -0.55 -5.14
CA PRO A 268 -4.76 -0.59 -5.42
C PRO A 268 -3.93 -0.06 -4.27
N ILE A 269 -2.73 -0.61 -4.10
CA ILE A 269 -1.67 0.02 -3.32
C ILE A 269 -0.96 1.01 -4.24
N LYS A 270 -0.88 2.28 -3.84
CA LYS A 270 -0.27 3.34 -4.67
C LYS A 270 1.10 3.77 -4.20
N PHE A 271 1.34 3.76 -2.88
CA PHE A 271 2.60 4.22 -2.28
C PHE A 271 3.03 3.31 -1.13
N ALA A 272 4.32 3.35 -0.83
CA ALA A 272 4.92 2.68 0.31
C ALA A 272 5.91 3.59 1.04
N GLY A 273 5.79 3.64 2.35
CA GLY A 273 6.81 4.22 3.23
C GLY A 273 7.93 3.21 3.42
N ILE A 274 9.16 3.63 3.16
CA ILE A 274 10.34 2.77 3.09
C ILE A 274 11.46 3.16 4.05
N GLY A 275 11.16 3.95 5.05
CA GLY A 275 12.11 4.40 6.07
C GLY A 275 11.53 5.47 6.98
N GLU A 276 12.38 6.05 7.83
CA GLU A 276 11.94 7.03 8.83
C GLU A 276 12.00 8.48 8.34
N LYS A 277 12.82 8.77 7.34
CA LYS A 277 12.98 10.13 6.81
C LYS A 277 11.77 10.59 6.02
N LEU A 278 11.54 11.90 5.97
CA LEU A 278 10.40 12.47 5.23
C LEU A 278 10.47 12.25 3.71
N GLU A 279 11.65 11.99 3.17
CA GLU A 279 11.85 11.61 1.77
C GLU A 279 11.69 10.10 1.51
N ASP A 280 11.58 9.27 2.55
CA ASP A 280 11.50 7.81 2.44
C ASP A 280 10.10 7.33 2.06
N ILE A 281 9.70 7.63 0.87
CA ILE A 281 8.46 7.21 0.22
C ILE A 281 8.74 6.90 -1.24
N GLU A 282 8.11 5.87 -1.75
CA GLU A 282 8.14 5.55 -3.18
C GLU A 282 6.75 5.15 -3.69
N PRO A 283 6.48 5.34 -5.00
CA PRO A 283 5.34 4.69 -5.63
C PRO A 283 5.44 3.18 -5.48
N PHE A 284 4.30 2.51 -5.35
CA PHE A 284 4.26 1.05 -5.28
C PHE A 284 4.28 0.45 -6.68
N HIS A 285 5.38 -0.22 -7.02
CA HIS A 285 5.58 -0.87 -8.31
C HIS A 285 5.42 -2.39 -8.14
N PRO A 286 4.30 -2.99 -8.55
CA PRO A 286 4.05 -4.44 -8.38
C PRO A 286 5.13 -5.33 -9.00
N ASP A 287 5.66 -4.97 -10.14
CA ASP A 287 6.74 -5.69 -10.83
C ASP A 287 8.05 -5.70 -10.02
N ARG A 288 8.43 -4.56 -9.48
CA ARG A 288 9.62 -4.46 -8.62
C ARG A 288 9.44 -5.21 -7.31
N MET A 289 8.24 -5.15 -6.72
CA MET A 289 7.92 -5.89 -5.48
C MET A 289 7.97 -7.40 -5.72
N ALA A 290 7.43 -7.89 -6.84
CA ALA A 290 7.55 -9.29 -7.23
C ALA A 290 9.00 -9.73 -7.39
N ASN A 291 9.82 -8.94 -8.06
CA ASN A 291 11.26 -9.19 -8.21
C ASN A 291 11.98 -9.26 -6.85
N ARG A 292 11.68 -8.35 -5.93
CA ARG A 292 12.25 -8.36 -4.58
C ARG A 292 11.89 -9.64 -3.81
N ILE A 293 10.62 -10.06 -3.87
CA ILE A 293 10.15 -11.30 -3.23
C ILE A 293 10.89 -12.52 -3.78
N LEU A 294 11.19 -12.54 -5.07
CA LEU A 294 11.92 -13.64 -5.71
C LEU A 294 13.44 -13.54 -5.57
N GLY A 295 13.95 -12.50 -4.91
CA GLY A 295 15.39 -12.28 -4.76
C GLY A 295 16.12 -11.93 -6.05
N MET A 296 15.39 -11.42 -7.06
CA MET A 296 15.96 -11.06 -8.37
C MET A 296 16.59 -9.66 -8.40
N GLY A 297 16.52 -8.92 -7.28
CA GLY A 297 17.02 -7.55 -7.17
C GLY A 297 16.17 -6.52 -7.94
N ASP A 298 16.44 -5.24 -7.68
CA ASP A 298 15.93 -4.17 -8.54
C ASP A 298 16.80 -4.14 -9.81
N VAL A 299 16.32 -4.71 -10.88
CA VAL A 299 16.89 -4.43 -12.20
C VAL A 299 16.45 -3.02 -12.55
N LEU A 300 17.31 -2.06 -12.24
CA LEU A 300 17.18 -0.69 -12.75
C LEU A 300 17.29 -0.78 -14.29
N THR A 301 16.17 -0.65 -14.95
CA THR A 301 16.13 -0.32 -16.37
C THR A 301 16.17 1.18 -16.53
#